data_214c095f69a0547bae82ec24056546dd
#
_entry.id   214c095f69a0547bae82ec24056546dd
#
_cell.length_a   1.000
_cell.length_b   1.000
_cell.length_c   1.000
_cell.angle_alpha   90.00
_cell.angle_beta   90.00
_cell.angle_gamma   90.00
#
_symmetry.space_group_name_H-M   'P 1'
#
loop_
_entity.id
_entity.type
_entity.pdbx_description
1 polymer ?
#
loop_
_entity_poly.entity_id
_entity_poly.type
_entity_poly.pdbx_seq_one_letter_code
_entity_poly.pdbx_strand_id
1 'polypeptide(L)'
;MPVRPLSGFFILMLIDNPLGNYSFLTGIAPYSCGVVAMPGFEIVHVTLMQPMPYRLGFERIERHLDVSERPKHALCGIELRLPVPVSFEGFADFNGEYQELLSRWGLMADGRNPIARTNIAPAVRPPEEPSLYGFSYTVPSEAAATFIVAGAGDLEDQTNLSADAIVRPNETSEAALREKAQTVMDVMQARLDGLNVGWDHVTAMDVYTVHPVQPFLEDTVLERAGKAAVHGIRWHYGHPPIEGLSFEMDVRGVKREEIIMVDG
;
A
#
# COMPACT_ATOMS: atom_id res chain seq x y z
N MET A 1 -10.83 -12.96 24.39
CA MET A 1 -11.79 -13.56 23.44
C MET A 1 -11.01 -14.51 22.55
N PRO A 2 -11.51 -15.67 22.15
CA PRO A 2 -10.77 -16.56 21.27
C PRO A 2 -10.61 -15.91 19.91
N VAL A 3 -9.37 -15.88 19.41
CA VAL A 3 -9.02 -15.46 18.04
C VAL A 3 -9.76 -16.38 17.08
N ARG A 4 -10.65 -15.83 16.24
CA ARG A 4 -11.25 -16.56 15.14
C ARG A 4 -10.13 -16.99 14.20
N PRO A 5 -10.01 -18.27 13.80
CA PRO A 5 -9.07 -18.64 12.76
C PRO A 5 -9.55 -18.02 11.46
N LEU A 6 -8.71 -17.20 10.82
CA LEU A 6 -8.90 -16.72 9.46
C LEU A 6 -8.99 -17.95 8.55
N SER A 7 -10.17 -18.26 8.03
CA SER A 7 -10.40 -19.35 7.09
C SER A 7 -9.93 -18.87 5.71
N GLY A 8 -8.82 -19.43 5.24
CA GLY A 8 -8.27 -19.16 3.91
C GLY A 8 -6.86 -18.55 4.00
N PHE A 9 -5.91 -19.27 4.59
CA PHE A 9 -4.52 -18.82 4.58
C PHE A 9 -3.97 -18.85 3.15
N PHE A 10 -4.00 -17.72 2.47
CA PHE A 10 -3.05 -17.45 1.41
C PHE A 10 -1.67 -17.45 2.05
N ILE A 11 -0.82 -18.42 1.67
CA ILE A 11 0.54 -18.50 2.21
C ILE A 11 1.31 -17.30 1.66
N LEU A 12 1.49 -16.29 2.52
CA LEU A 12 2.37 -15.17 2.23
C LEU A 12 3.81 -15.70 2.16
N MET A 13 4.42 -15.61 0.98
CA MET A 13 5.81 -16.03 0.78
C MET A 13 6.67 -14.80 0.54
N LEU A 14 7.79 -14.71 1.25
CA LEU A 14 8.81 -13.71 1.00
C LEU A 14 9.72 -14.20 -0.13
N ILE A 15 9.81 -13.41 -1.20
CA ILE A 15 10.58 -13.73 -2.41
C ILE A 15 11.64 -12.64 -2.63
N ASP A 16 12.86 -13.05 -2.90
CA ASP A 16 13.94 -12.12 -3.19
C ASP A 16 13.83 -11.55 -4.61
N ASN A 17 14.07 -10.24 -4.72
CA ASN A 17 14.24 -9.51 -5.98
C ASN A 17 15.63 -8.84 -6.00
N PRO A 18 16.71 -9.59 -6.31
CA PRO A 18 18.07 -9.07 -6.27
C PRO A 18 18.31 -7.89 -7.22
N LEU A 19 17.61 -7.85 -8.36
CA LEU A 19 17.72 -6.75 -9.32
C LEU A 19 17.19 -5.43 -8.73
N GLY A 20 16.19 -5.51 -7.85
CA GLY A 20 15.62 -4.37 -7.14
C GLY A 20 16.26 -4.07 -5.79
N ASN A 21 17.09 -5.00 -5.27
CA ASN A 21 17.69 -4.93 -3.94
C ASN A 21 16.65 -4.90 -2.80
N TYR A 22 15.56 -5.64 -2.96
CA TYR A 22 14.52 -5.85 -1.94
C TYR A 22 13.93 -7.25 -2.06
N SER A 23 13.29 -7.71 -0.98
CA SER A 23 12.43 -8.88 -1.02
C SER A 23 10.97 -8.42 -0.96
N PHE A 24 10.06 -9.17 -1.59
CA PHE A 24 8.65 -8.85 -1.60
C PHE A 24 7.79 -9.99 -1.08
N LEU A 25 6.71 -9.63 -0.42
CA LEU A 25 5.71 -10.55 0.09
C LEU A 25 4.67 -10.83 -1.00
N THR A 26 4.45 -12.09 -1.34
CA THR A 26 3.49 -12.44 -2.39
C THR A 26 2.12 -11.84 -2.12
N GLY A 27 1.50 -11.32 -3.16
CA GLY A 27 0.15 -10.77 -3.16
C GLY A 27 -0.67 -11.35 -4.30
N ILE A 28 -1.70 -10.62 -4.71
CA ILE A 28 -2.48 -10.95 -5.91
C ILE A 28 -1.72 -10.47 -7.17
N ALA A 29 -2.18 -10.89 -8.35
CA ALA A 29 -1.48 -10.60 -9.61
C ALA A 29 -1.07 -9.12 -9.82
N PRO A 30 -1.88 -8.09 -9.47
CA PRO A 30 -1.54 -6.69 -9.75
C PRO A 30 -0.55 -6.04 -8.78
N TYR A 31 -0.26 -6.64 -7.61
CA TYR A 31 0.68 -6.05 -6.63
C TYR A 31 1.14 -7.05 -5.57
N SER A 32 2.28 -6.78 -4.95
CA SER A 32 2.74 -7.50 -3.75
C SER A 32 2.07 -6.96 -2.49
N CYS A 33 2.04 -7.77 -1.43
CA CYS A 33 1.50 -7.36 -0.13
C CYS A 33 2.42 -6.41 0.64
N GLY A 34 3.69 -6.34 0.25
CA GLY A 34 4.68 -5.46 0.86
C GLY A 34 6.08 -5.81 0.42
N VAL A 35 7.02 -4.95 0.74
CA VAL A 35 8.43 -5.07 0.37
C VAL A 35 9.32 -4.71 1.55
N VAL A 36 10.49 -5.33 1.63
CA VAL A 36 11.55 -5.01 2.61
C VAL A 36 12.89 -4.90 1.90
N ALA A 37 13.66 -3.86 2.20
CA ALA A 37 14.99 -3.67 1.63
C ALA A 37 15.93 -4.81 2.01
N MET A 38 16.78 -5.24 1.09
CA MET A 38 17.85 -6.18 1.37
C MET A 38 18.98 -5.49 2.18
N PRO A 39 19.81 -6.26 2.92
CA PRO A 39 20.99 -5.72 3.59
C PRO A 39 21.87 -4.90 2.65
N GLY A 40 22.33 -3.74 3.11
CA GLY A 40 23.11 -2.79 2.31
C GLY A 40 22.26 -1.81 1.49
N PHE A 41 20.93 -1.84 1.67
CA PHE A 41 19.98 -0.94 1.01
C PHE A 41 18.91 -0.43 1.96
N GLU A 42 18.34 0.72 1.63
CA GLU A 42 17.14 1.27 2.25
C GLU A 42 16.10 1.66 1.19
N ILE A 43 14.84 1.74 1.61
CA ILE A 43 13.75 2.26 0.79
C ILE A 43 13.59 3.76 1.08
N VAL A 44 13.55 4.55 0.02
CA VAL A 44 13.17 5.96 0.04
C VAL A 44 11.74 6.07 -0.46
N HIS A 45 10.90 6.82 0.27
CA HIS A 45 9.54 7.13 -0.15
C HIS A 45 9.48 8.54 -0.74
N VAL A 46 8.86 8.67 -1.91
CA VAL A 46 8.73 9.93 -2.65
C VAL A 46 7.27 10.26 -2.83
N THR A 47 6.87 11.46 -2.44
CA THR A 47 5.54 12.03 -2.70
C THR A 47 5.65 13.12 -3.75
N LEU A 48 4.79 13.10 -4.75
CA LEU A 48 4.67 14.19 -5.71
C LEU A 48 3.91 15.36 -5.06
N MET A 49 4.42 16.59 -5.19
CA MET A 49 3.72 17.78 -4.69
C MET A 49 2.33 17.94 -5.33
N GLN A 50 2.17 17.49 -6.57
CA GLN A 50 0.89 17.37 -7.26
C GLN A 50 0.83 16.01 -7.96
N PRO A 51 -0.27 15.26 -7.81
CA PRO A 51 -0.47 14.03 -8.58
C PRO A 51 -0.46 14.32 -10.08
N MET A 52 0.00 13.36 -10.87
CA MET A 52 0.01 13.45 -12.32
C MET A 52 -0.53 12.16 -12.95
N PRO A 53 -1.07 12.18 -14.19
CA PRO A 53 -1.53 10.98 -14.88
C PRO A 53 -0.51 9.84 -14.74
N TYR A 54 -0.94 8.66 -14.30
CA TYR A 54 0.01 7.62 -13.86
C TYR A 54 0.94 7.14 -14.98
N ARG A 55 0.49 7.17 -16.23
CA ARG A 55 1.33 6.79 -17.38
C ARG A 55 2.50 7.75 -17.55
N LEU A 56 2.26 9.06 -17.43
CA LEU A 56 3.32 10.09 -17.40
C LEU A 56 4.14 10.00 -16.12
N GLY A 57 3.48 9.61 -15.02
CA GLY A 57 4.13 9.34 -13.73
C GLY A 57 5.23 8.28 -13.82
N PHE A 58 5.05 7.24 -14.63
CA PHE A 58 6.11 6.25 -14.86
C PHE A 58 7.33 6.86 -15.58
N GLU A 59 7.15 7.74 -16.55
CA GLU A 59 8.27 8.47 -17.18
C GLU A 59 8.97 9.38 -16.16
N ARG A 60 8.22 9.97 -15.23
CA ARG A 60 8.80 10.77 -14.13
C ARG A 60 9.60 9.91 -13.17
N ILE A 61 9.10 8.72 -12.82
CA ILE A 61 9.83 7.74 -12.00
C ILE A 61 11.13 7.35 -12.69
N GLU A 62 11.08 7.01 -13.99
CA GLU A 62 12.27 6.63 -14.75
C GLU A 62 13.36 7.71 -14.67
N ARG A 63 13.01 8.97 -14.96
CA ARG A 63 13.94 10.10 -14.83
C ARG A 63 14.50 10.27 -13.43
N HIS A 64 13.67 10.05 -12.40
CA HIS A 64 14.11 10.15 -11.01
C HIS A 64 15.10 9.04 -10.65
N LEU A 65 14.84 7.82 -11.09
CA LEU A 65 15.74 6.69 -10.89
C LEU A 65 17.07 6.89 -11.64
N ASP A 66 17.04 7.41 -12.87
CA ASP A 66 18.25 7.71 -13.64
C ASP A 66 19.13 8.75 -12.92
N VAL A 67 18.53 9.83 -12.40
CA VAL A 67 19.25 10.86 -11.61
C VAL A 67 19.81 10.29 -10.31
N SER A 68 19.10 9.32 -9.74
CA SER A 68 19.51 8.62 -8.51
C SER A 68 20.51 7.47 -8.78
N GLU A 69 20.93 7.28 -10.02
CA GLU A 69 21.80 6.17 -10.47
C GLU A 69 21.22 4.78 -10.08
N ARG A 70 19.88 4.65 -10.15
CA ARG A 70 19.18 3.41 -9.82
C ARG A 70 18.51 2.78 -11.05
N PRO A 71 18.58 1.45 -11.19
CA PRO A 71 17.85 0.76 -12.26
C PRO A 71 16.33 0.82 -12.02
N LYS A 72 15.53 0.67 -13.07
CA LYS A 72 14.07 0.57 -12.97
C LYS A 72 13.58 -0.48 -11.96
N HIS A 73 14.32 -1.57 -11.81
CA HIS A 73 14.02 -2.65 -10.85
C HIS A 73 14.08 -2.18 -9.39
N ALA A 74 14.74 -1.04 -9.08
CA ALA A 74 14.76 -0.47 -7.74
C ALA A 74 13.39 0.05 -7.29
N LEU A 75 12.46 0.31 -8.24
CA LEU A 75 11.07 0.67 -7.93
C LEU A 75 10.41 -0.47 -7.14
N CYS A 76 9.90 -0.17 -5.95
CA CYS A 76 9.34 -1.17 -5.04
C CYS A 76 7.97 -0.81 -4.47
N GLY A 77 7.50 0.43 -4.64
CA GLY A 77 6.20 0.89 -4.17
C GLY A 77 5.58 1.94 -5.09
N ILE A 78 4.26 1.94 -5.22
CA ILE A 78 3.47 2.93 -5.98
C ILE A 78 2.22 3.29 -5.19
N GLU A 79 1.92 4.59 -5.14
CA GLU A 79 0.67 5.11 -4.64
C GLU A 79 -0.09 5.84 -5.74
N LEU A 80 -1.34 5.45 -5.96
CA LEU A 80 -2.19 6.09 -6.94
C LEU A 80 -3.37 6.80 -6.28
N ARG A 81 -3.88 7.79 -6.98
CA ARG A 81 -5.14 8.47 -6.68
C ARG A 81 -6.09 8.27 -7.86
N LEU A 82 -7.30 7.81 -7.57
CA LEU A 82 -8.35 7.53 -8.54
C LEU A 82 -9.36 8.67 -8.57
N PRO A 83 -10.06 8.90 -9.69
CA PRO A 83 -11.15 9.88 -9.76
C PRO A 83 -12.30 9.56 -8.81
N VAL A 84 -12.68 8.29 -8.74
CA VAL A 84 -13.76 7.72 -7.92
C VAL A 84 -13.42 6.28 -7.55
N PRO A 85 -14.05 5.70 -6.52
CA PRO A 85 -14.03 4.26 -6.34
C PRO A 85 -14.61 3.56 -7.57
N VAL A 86 -14.12 2.36 -7.86
CA VAL A 86 -14.57 1.56 -9.00
C VAL A 86 -15.22 0.26 -8.54
N SER A 87 -16.05 -0.35 -9.37
CA SER A 87 -16.57 -1.68 -9.10
C SER A 87 -15.44 -2.72 -9.04
N PHE A 88 -15.69 -3.92 -8.52
CA PHE A 88 -14.71 -5.01 -8.52
C PHE A 88 -14.24 -5.35 -9.94
N GLU A 89 -15.14 -5.32 -10.93
CA GLU A 89 -14.81 -5.51 -12.34
C GLU A 89 -13.93 -4.38 -12.87
N GLY A 90 -14.31 -3.12 -12.65
CA GLY A 90 -13.52 -1.96 -13.05
C GLY A 90 -12.12 -1.94 -12.39
N PHE A 91 -12.00 -2.43 -11.16
CA PHE A 91 -10.71 -2.60 -10.50
C PHE A 91 -9.86 -3.69 -11.17
N ALA A 92 -10.48 -4.78 -11.62
CA ALA A 92 -9.80 -5.84 -12.36
C ALA A 92 -9.29 -5.35 -13.73
N ASP A 93 -10.10 -4.58 -14.46
CA ASP A 93 -9.73 -3.98 -15.75
C ASP A 93 -8.56 -3.02 -15.61
N PHE A 94 -8.63 -2.09 -14.65
CA PHE A 94 -7.52 -1.19 -14.33
C PHE A 94 -6.24 -1.97 -13.98
N ASN A 95 -6.37 -3.04 -13.21
CA ASN A 95 -5.24 -3.89 -12.82
C ASN A 95 -4.61 -4.58 -14.03
N GLY A 96 -5.38 -4.99 -15.03
CA GLY A 96 -4.88 -5.56 -16.28
C GLY A 96 -3.96 -4.58 -17.02
N GLU A 97 -4.42 -3.34 -17.24
CA GLU A 97 -3.62 -2.29 -17.88
C GLU A 97 -2.34 -1.95 -17.11
N TYR A 98 -2.45 -1.89 -15.78
CA TYR A 98 -1.31 -1.62 -14.91
C TYR A 98 -0.25 -2.73 -14.99
N GLN A 99 -0.66 -4.00 -14.97
CA GLN A 99 0.25 -5.15 -15.11
C GLN A 99 0.97 -5.17 -16.47
N GLU A 100 0.27 -4.82 -17.55
CA GLU A 100 0.89 -4.68 -18.88
C GLU A 100 1.99 -3.62 -18.88
N LEU A 101 1.77 -2.49 -18.19
CA LEU A 101 2.78 -1.44 -18.06
C LEU A 101 4.02 -1.94 -17.34
N LEU A 102 3.85 -2.62 -16.20
CA LEU A 102 4.96 -3.20 -15.43
C LEU A 102 5.71 -4.27 -16.22
N SER A 103 4.99 -5.10 -16.98
CA SER A 103 5.60 -6.13 -17.84
C SER A 103 6.45 -5.50 -18.95
N ARG A 104 5.96 -4.42 -19.59
CA ARG A 104 6.74 -3.66 -20.59
C ARG A 104 8.00 -3.01 -19.99
N TRP A 105 7.95 -2.67 -18.72
CA TRP A 105 9.11 -2.14 -17.99
C TRP A 105 10.10 -3.23 -17.55
N GLY A 106 9.74 -4.51 -17.68
CA GLY A 106 10.57 -5.65 -17.29
C GLY A 106 10.65 -5.84 -15.77
N LEU A 107 9.65 -5.36 -15.02
CA LEU A 107 9.70 -5.34 -13.56
C LEU A 107 9.22 -6.64 -12.88
N MET A 108 8.68 -7.58 -13.64
CA MET A 108 8.18 -8.84 -13.08
C MET A 108 9.35 -9.70 -12.57
N ALA A 109 9.21 -10.22 -11.35
CA ALA A 109 10.17 -11.13 -10.72
C ALA A 109 9.53 -12.52 -10.59
N ASP A 110 10.14 -13.55 -11.18
CA ASP A 110 9.61 -14.93 -11.22
C ASP A 110 8.13 -15.01 -11.65
N GLY A 111 7.75 -14.19 -12.65
CA GLY A 111 6.38 -14.11 -13.16
C GLY A 111 5.38 -13.44 -12.24
N ARG A 112 5.83 -12.83 -11.14
CA ARG A 112 5.01 -12.12 -10.13
C ARG A 112 5.30 -10.63 -10.15
N ASN A 113 4.33 -9.84 -9.73
CA ASN A 113 4.53 -8.42 -9.51
C ASN A 113 5.19 -8.19 -8.13
N PRO A 114 6.41 -7.63 -8.07
CA PRO A 114 7.12 -7.42 -6.82
C PRO A 114 6.78 -6.08 -6.15
N ILE A 115 6.00 -5.19 -6.80
CA ILE A 115 5.78 -3.82 -6.34
C ILE A 115 4.57 -3.75 -5.40
N ALA A 116 4.75 -3.18 -4.22
CA ALA A 116 3.66 -2.84 -3.32
C ALA A 116 2.84 -1.67 -3.89
N ARG A 117 1.51 -1.69 -3.71
CA ARG A 117 0.65 -0.62 -4.22
C ARG A 117 -0.47 -0.27 -3.26
N THR A 118 -0.74 1.03 -3.15
CA THR A 118 -1.93 1.60 -2.50
C THR A 118 -2.67 2.48 -3.49
N ASN A 119 -3.98 2.27 -3.63
CA ASN A 119 -4.84 3.11 -4.45
C ASN A 119 -5.93 3.70 -3.57
N ILE A 120 -6.24 4.97 -3.72
CA ILE A 120 -7.40 5.60 -3.06
C ILE A 120 -8.10 6.58 -3.99
N ALA A 121 -9.36 6.90 -3.69
CA ALA A 121 -10.12 7.95 -4.35
C ALA A 121 -10.34 9.12 -3.36
N PRO A 122 -9.63 10.27 -3.51
CA PRO A 122 -9.83 11.44 -2.65
C PRO A 122 -11.28 11.93 -2.72
N ALA A 123 -11.90 12.21 -1.55
CA ALA A 123 -13.28 12.69 -1.50
C ALA A 123 -13.41 14.16 -1.92
N VAL A 124 -12.31 14.91 -1.89
CA VAL A 124 -12.28 16.33 -2.25
C VAL A 124 -11.20 16.55 -3.29
N ARG A 125 -11.56 17.17 -4.40
CA ARG A 125 -10.68 17.45 -5.55
C ARG A 125 -9.94 16.19 -6.04
N PRO A 126 -10.65 15.10 -6.36
CA PRO A 126 -10.01 13.95 -6.98
C PRO A 126 -9.38 14.34 -8.32
N PRO A 127 -8.37 13.59 -8.79
CA PRO A 127 -7.83 13.80 -10.13
C PRO A 127 -8.87 13.44 -11.19
N GLU A 128 -8.70 13.95 -12.42
CA GLU A 128 -9.61 13.65 -13.54
C GLU A 128 -9.41 12.22 -14.09
N GLU A 129 -8.23 11.66 -13.91
CA GLU A 129 -7.86 10.30 -14.32
C GLU A 129 -6.95 9.64 -13.28
N PRO A 130 -6.76 8.30 -13.30
CA PRO A 130 -5.83 7.63 -12.39
C PRO A 130 -4.46 8.28 -12.43
N SER A 131 -3.98 8.73 -11.27
CA SER A 131 -2.79 9.57 -11.14
C SER A 131 -1.80 9.01 -10.15
N LEU A 132 -0.50 9.10 -10.48
CA LEU A 132 0.60 8.84 -9.56
C LEU A 132 0.62 9.92 -8.48
N TYR A 133 0.60 9.50 -7.23
CA TYR A 133 0.74 10.36 -6.05
C TYR A 133 2.11 10.21 -5.40
N GLY A 134 2.61 8.98 -5.32
CA GLY A 134 3.88 8.67 -4.72
C GLY A 134 4.47 7.37 -5.25
N PHE A 135 5.75 7.17 -4.98
CA PHE A 135 6.45 5.94 -5.30
C PHE A 135 7.59 5.71 -4.31
N SER A 136 8.10 4.49 -4.30
CA SER A 136 9.22 4.13 -3.42
C SER A 136 10.24 3.31 -4.18
N TYR A 137 11.50 3.50 -3.83
CA TYR A 137 12.61 2.82 -4.49
C TYR A 137 13.77 2.56 -3.52
N THR A 138 14.62 1.60 -3.86
CA THR A 138 15.77 1.25 -3.04
C THR A 138 17.00 2.06 -3.40
N VAL A 139 17.81 2.42 -2.39
CA VAL A 139 19.13 3.04 -2.55
C VAL A 139 20.16 2.32 -1.66
N PRO A 140 21.46 2.34 -2.01
CA PRO A 140 22.51 1.83 -1.12
C PRO A 140 22.51 2.56 0.22
N SER A 141 22.59 1.81 1.32
CA SER A 141 22.59 2.35 2.69
C SER A 141 23.04 1.31 3.70
N GLU A 142 23.72 1.77 4.76
CA GLU A 142 24.04 0.97 5.94
C GLU A 142 22.91 0.98 6.99
N ALA A 143 21.73 1.51 6.63
CA ALA A 143 20.60 1.61 7.53
C ALA A 143 20.02 0.23 7.89
N ALA A 144 19.33 0.15 9.03
CA ALA A 144 18.50 -1.00 9.37
C ALA A 144 17.35 -1.16 8.34
N ALA A 145 16.81 -2.37 8.24
CA ALA A 145 15.74 -2.72 7.30
C ALA A 145 14.63 -1.65 7.25
N THR A 146 14.31 -1.23 6.05
CA THR A 146 13.17 -0.36 5.74
C THR A 146 12.18 -1.14 4.90
N PHE A 147 10.90 -0.80 4.99
CA PHE A 147 9.82 -1.57 4.36
C PHE A 147 8.61 -0.71 4.01
N ILE A 148 7.76 -1.26 3.14
CA ILE A 148 6.44 -0.76 2.80
C ILE A 148 5.48 -1.93 2.82
N VAL A 149 4.32 -1.74 3.43
CA VAL A 149 3.17 -2.64 3.39
C VAL A 149 2.11 -2.00 2.49
N ALA A 150 1.68 -2.72 1.47
CA ALA A 150 0.66 -2.25 0.52
C ALA A 150 -0.68 -1.95 1.20
N GLY A 151 -1.51 -1.15 0.56
CA GLY A 151 -2.87 -0.87 1.00
C GLY A 151 -3.70 -2.15 1.14
N ALA A 152 -4.54 -2.18 2.19
CA ALA A 152 -5.53 -3.22 2.39
C ALA A 152 -6.86 -2.59 2.84
N GLY A 153 -7.92 -2.91 2.11
CA GLY A 153 -9.29 -2.54 2.46
C GLY A 153 -9.94 -3.55 3.39
N ASP A 154 -11.14 -3.22 3.85
CA ASP A 154 -11.94 -3.98 4.81
C ASP A 154 -12.58 -5.26 4.21
N LEU A 155 -11.74 -6.15 3.67
CA LEU A 155 -12.09 -7.48 3.17
C LEU A 155 -11.65 -8.57 4.16
N GLU A 156 -12.51 -9.56 4.40
CA GLU A 156 -12.17 -10.73 5.23
C GLU A 156 -11.06 -11.58 4.60
N ASP A 157 -11.05 -11.65 3.27
CA ASP A 157 -10.03 -12.33 2.46
C ASP A 157 -9.51 -11.39 1.37
N GLN A 158 -8.27 -10.96 1.51
CA GLN A 158 -7.62 -10.04 0.57
C GLN A 158 -7.35 -10.66 -0.82
N THR A 159 -7.55 -11.96 -0.98
CA THR A 159 -7.44 -12.67 -2.27
C THR A 159 -8.77 -12.84 -2.98
N ASN A 160 -9.87 -12.68 -2.25
CA ASN A 160 -11.23 -12.73 -2.77
C ASN A 160 -11.78 -11.32 -2.99
N LEU A 161 -11.49 -10.73 -4.14
CA LEU A 161 -12.01 -9.41 -4.49
C LEU A 161 -13.47 -9.52 -4.94
N SER A 162 -14.37 -9.68 -3.98
CA SER A 162 -15.83 -9.75 -4.20
C SER A 162 -16.60 -9.02 -3.10
N ALA A 163 -17.84 -8.62 -3.41
CA ALA A 163 -18.70 -7.93 -2.45
C ALA A 163 -19.00 -8.78 -1.21
N ASP A 164 -19.03 -10.11 -1.34
CA ASP A 164 -19.30 -11.04 -0.24
C ASP A 164 -18.14 -11.11 0.77
N ALA A 165 -16.95 -10.67 0.37
CA ALA A 165 -15.78 -10.63 1.26
C ALA A 165 -15.72 -9.33 2.08
N ILE A 166 -16.59 -8.34 1.83
CA ILE A 166 -16.58 -7.09 2.58
C ILE A 166 -17.04 -7.34 4.01
N VAL A 167 -16.25 -6.86 4.97
CA VAL A 167 -16.64 -6.89 6.39
C VAL A 167 -17.86 -6.02 6.60
N ARG A 168 -18.98 -6.59 7.11
CA ARG A 168 -20.23 -5.87 7.34
C ARG A 168 -20.64 -4.96 6.16
N PRO A 169 -20.94 -5.54 4.98
CA PRO A 169 -21.23 -4.78 3.78
C PRO A 169 -22.38 -3.79 4.00
N ASN A 170 -22.25 -2.59 3.43
CA ASN A 170 -23.23 -1.50 3.52
C ASN A 170 -23.46 -0.93 4.94
N GLU A 171 -22.67 -1.32 5.95
CA GLU A 171 -22.77 -0.76 7.28
C GLU A 171 -21.60 0.19 7.57
N THR A 172 -21.94 1.39 8.09
CA THR A 172 -21.00 2.45 8.46
C THR A 172 -21.26 2.99 9.88
N SER A 173 -21.96 2.20 10.72
CA SER A 173 -22.06 2.52 12.14
C SER A 173 -20.68 2.46 12.81
N GLU A 174 -20.50 3.13 13.94
CA GLU A 174 -19.24 3.08 14.70
C GLU A 174 -18.79 1.64 14.97
N ALA A 175 -19.72 0.76 15.36
CA ALA A 175 -19.40 -0.64 15.59
C ALA A 175 -18.94 -1.37 14.32
N ALA A 176 -19.54 -1.05 13.16
CA ALA A 176 -19.13 -1.64 11.89
C ALA A 176 -17.77 -1.12 11.44
N LEU A 177 -17.53 0.20 11.55
CA LEU A 177 -16.24 0.80 11.19
C LEU A 177 -15.10 0.28 12.09
N ARG A 178 -15.38 0.07 13.37
CA ARG A 178 -14.43 -0.55 14.31
C ARG A 178 -14.05 -1.97 13.88
N GLU A 179 -15.02 -2.80 13.50
CA GLU A 179 -14.78 -4.18 13.04
C GLU A 179 -14.00 -4.19 11.72
N LYS A 180 -14.34 -3.29 10.80
CA LYS A 180 -13.59 -3.08 9.55
C LYS A 180 -12.13 -2.71 9.82
N ALA A 181 -11.89 -1.73 10.70
CA ALA A 181 -10.55 -1.32 11.10
C ALA A 181 -9.78 -2.45 11.81
N GLN A 182 -10.43 -3.24 12.66
CA GLN A 182 -9.82 -4.41 13.31
C GLN A 182 -9.33 -5.43 12.27
N THR A 183 -10.17 -5.74 11.28
CA THR A 183 -9.80 -6.67 10.19
C THR A 183 -8.60 -6.15 9.41
N VAL A 184 -8.59 -4.85 9.07
CA VAL A 184 -7.45 -4.26 8.35
C VAL A 184 -6.18 -4.27 9.20
N MET A 185 -6.27 -3.99 10.50
CA MET A 185 -5.13 -4.10 11.43
C MET A 185 -4.59 -5.54 11.52
N ASP A 186 -5.46 -6.56 11.45
CA ASP A 186 -5.03 -7.96 11.40
C ASP A 186 -4.26 -8.26 10.11
N VAL A 187 -4.70 -7.70 8.98
CA VAL A 187 -3.98 -7.80 7.70
C VAL A 187 -2.62 -7.10 7.77
N MET A 188 -2.55 -5.89 8.35
CA MET A 188 -1.28 -5.18 8.53
C MET A 188 -0.30 -6.00 9.38
N GLN A 189 -0.77 -6.56 10.51
CA GLN A 189 0.04 -7.42 11.36
C GLN A 189 0.58 -8.63 10.58
N ALA A 190 -0.27 -9.34 9.87
CA ALA A 190 0.15 -10.53 9.10
C ALA A 190 1.19 -10.18 8.01
N ARG A 191 1.07 -9.01 7.38
CA ARG A 191 2.04 -8.54 6.37
C ARG A 191 3.37 -8.12 7.00
N LEU A 192 3.34 -7.42 8.14
CA LEU A 192 4.55 -7.10 8.90
C LEU A 192 5.30 -8.37 9.33
N ASP A 193 4.57 -9.35 9.89
CA ASP A 193 5.14 -10.64 10.26
C ASP A 193 5.76 -11.36 9.06
N GLY A 194 5.06 -11.35 7.91
CA GLY A 194 5.55 -11.95 6.66
C GLY A 194 6.81 -11.28 6.11
N LEU A 195 7.01 -9.99 6.35
CA LEU A 195 8.21 -9.23 6.00
C LEU A 195 9.34 -9.38 7.06
N ASN A 196 9.11 -10.11 8.16
CA ASN A 196 10.00 -10.22 9.32
C ASN A 196 10.32 -8.87 9.96
N VAL A 197 9.34 -7.97 10.01
CA VAL A 197 9.43 -6.66 10.66
C VAL A 197 8.26 -6.49 11.65
N GLY A 198 8.28 -5.45 12.46
CA GLY A 198 7.24 -5.21 13.45
C GLY A 198 6.85 -3.75 13.57
N TRP A 199 5.78 -3.48 14.31
CA TRP A 199 5.28 -2.14 14.58
C TRP A 199 6.35 -1.20 15.14
N ASP A 200 7.32 -1.71 15.91
CA ASP A 200 8.43 -0.93 16.46
C ASP A 200 9.30 -0.23 15.40
N HIS A 201 9.18 -0.63 14.14
CA HIS A 201 9.91 -0.08 12.99
C HIS A 201 9.03 0.77 12.07
N VAL A 202 7.72 0.85 12.33
CA VAL A 202 6.78 1.67 11.55
C VAL A 202 7.01 3.15 11.85
N THR A 203 7.14 3.96 10.80
CA THR A 203 7.32 5.42 10.87
C THR A 203 6.13 6.19 10.32
N ALA A 204 5.24 5.54 9.57
CA ALA A 204 4.01 6.13 9.07
C ALA A 204 2.89 5.09 8.98
N MET A 205 1.70 5.52 9.39
CA MET A 205 0.43 4.79 9.28
C MET A 205 -0.53 5.67 8.51
N ASP A 206 -0.86 5.31 7.28
CA ASP A 206 -1.80 6.04 6.44
C ASP A 206 -3.19 5.35 6.51
N VAL A 207 -4.21 6.13 6.84
CA VAL A 207 -5.61 5.68 6.96
C VAL A 207 -6.46 6.40 5.94
N TYR A 208 -7.24 5.64 5.18
CA TYR A 208 -8.06 6.11 4.09
C TYR A 208 -9.54 5.80 4.37
N THR A 209 -10.30 6.83 4.70
CA THR A 209 -11.74 6.73 4.97
C THR A 209 -12.37 8.11 4.96
N VAL A 210 -13.66 8.19 4.58
CA VAL A 210 -14.48 9.39 4.74
C VAL A 210 -15.25 9.42 6.06
N HIS A 211 -15.12 8.35 6.86
CA HIS A 211 -15.81 8.21 8.13
C HIS A 211 -14.96 8.67 9.30
N PRO A 212 -15.57 9.13 10.42
CA PRO A 212 -14.83 9.49 11.63
C PRO A 212 -14.04 8.30 12.17
N VAL A 213 -12.74 8.49 12.42
CA VAL A 213 -11.85 7.46 13.00
C VAL A 213 -11.71 7.60 14.52
N GLN A 214 -11.98 8.77 15.08
CA GLN A 214 -11.79 9.10 16.48
C GLN A 214 -12.45 8.10 17.45
N PRO A 215 -13.66 7.56 17.19
CA PRO A 215 -14.31 6.65 18.14
C PRO A 215 -13.60 5.34 18.38
N PHE A 216 -12.71 4.91 17.46
CA PHE A 216 -12.01 3.63 17.54
C PHE A 216 -10.49 3.75 17.32
N LEU A 217 -9.98 4.97 17.15
CA LEU A 217 -8.57 5.21 16.84
C LEU A 217 -7.64 4.68 17.93
N GLU A 218 -7.94 5.01 19.19
CA GLU A 218 -7.05 4.70 20.31
C GLU A 218 -6.96 3.17 20.51
N ASP A 219 -8.08 2.53 20.77
CA ASP A 219 -8.15 1.12 21.19
C ASP A 219 -7.97 0.12 20.01
N THR A 220 -8.30 0.52 18.79
CA THR A 220 -8.27 -0.36 17.63
C THR A 220 -6.98 -0.21 16.82
N VAL A 221 -6.47 1.02 16.67
CA VAL A 221 -5.30 1.30 15.84
C VAL A 221 -4.06 1.57 16.68
N LEU A 222 -4.10 2.57 17.56
CA LEU A 222 -2.88 3.05 18.24
C LEU A 222 -2.37 2.07 19.31
N GLU A 223 -3.26 1.46 20.10
CA GLU A 223 -2.84 0.44 21.08
C GLU A 223 -2.17 -0.76 20.39
N ARG A 224 -2.69 -1.18 19.24
CA ARG A 224 -2.11 -2.29 18.47
C ARG A 224 -0.79 -1.92 17.80
N ALA A 225 -0.66 -0.67 17.37
CA ALA A 225 0.59 -0.15 16.80
C ALA A 225 1.71 -0.02 17.85
N GLY A 226 1.38 -0.06 19.15
CA GLY A 226 2.36 -0.05 20.23
C GLY A 226 3.27 1.17 20.19
N LYS A 227 4.59 0.99 20.04
CA LYS A 227 5.53 2.11 19.98
C LYS A 227 5.35 3.04 18.78
N ALA A 228 4.82 2.52 17.66
CA ALA A 228 4.54 3.35 16.50
C ALA A 228 3.41 4.37 16.73
N ALA A 229 2.60 4.18 17.78
CA ALA A 229 1.55 5.15 18.16
C ALA A 229 2.06 6.58 18.38
N VAL A 230 3.35 6.76 18.70
CA VAL A 230 3.97 8.09 18.84
C VAL A 230 3.91 8.90 17.54
N HIS A 231 3.86 8.25 16.40
CA HIS A 231 3.76 8.90 15.09
C HIS A 231 2.32 9.29 14.73
N GLY A 232 1.30 8.77 15.46
CA GLY A 232 -0.10 8.96 15.13
C GLY A 232 -0.47 8.32 13.79
N ILE A 233 -1.53 8.82 13.16
CA ILE A 233 -1.95 8.42 11.82
C ILE A 233 -1.92 9.63 10.87
N ARG A 234 -1.73 9.37 9.58
CA ARG A 234 -2.02 10.32 8.51
C ARG A 234 -3.40 9.96 7.94
N TRP A 235 -4.41 10.73 8.32
CA TRP A 235 -5.77 10.50 7.85
C TRP A 235 -6.01 11.20 6.53
N HIS A 236 -6.14 10.42 5.47
CA HIS A 236 -6.51 10.86 4.15
C HIS A 236 -8.04 10.78 3.99
N TYR A 237 -8.70 11.93 3.85
CA TYR A 237 -10.15 11.99 3.64
C TYR A 237 -10.48 11.55 2.21
N GLY A 238 -10.69 10.26 2.04
CA GLY A 238 -10.92 9.61 0.75
C GLY A 238 -11.49 8.22 0.93
N HIS A 239 -11.93 7.65 -0.17
CA HIS A 239 -12.47 6.29 -0.21
C HIS A 239 -11.39 5.28 -0.56
N PRO A 240 -11.45 4.04 -0.04
CA PRO A 240 -10.79 2.91 -0.65
C PRO A 240 -11.09 2.82 -2.15
N PRO A 241 -10.25 2.13 -2.95
CA PRO A 241 -10.38 2.17 -4.41
C PRO A 241 -11.58 1.40 -4.96
N ILE A 242 -12.20 0.53 -4.17
CA ILE A 242 -13.31 -0.33 -4.58
C ILE A 242 -14.61 0.12 -3.90
N GLU A 243 -15.69 0.17 -4.67
CA GLU A 243 -17.02 0.49 -4.16
C GLU A 243 -17.46 -0.47 -3.05
N GLY A 244 -18.08 0.08 -2.00
CA GLY A 244 -18.56 -0.69 -0.85
C GLY A 244 -17.52 -0.86 0.28
N LEU A 245 -16.23 -0.67 0.04
CA LEU A 245 -15.22 -0.58 1.09
C LEU A 245 -15.35 0.76 1.82
N SER A 246 -15.07 0.75 3.11
CA SER A 246 -15.23 1.93 3.97
C SER A 246 -13.97 2.32 4.72
N PHE A 247 -12.98 1.43 4.82
CA PHE A 247 -11.74 1.63 5.55
C PHE A 247 -10.58 0.93 4.86
N GLU A 248 -9.46 1.62 4.70
CA GLU A 248 -8.22 1.06 4.18
C GLU A 248 -7.03 1.64 4.95
N MET A 249 -5.96 0.89 5.04
CA MET A 249 -4.68 1.34 5.57
C MET A 249 -3.53 0.81 4.75
N ASP A 250 -2.43 1.55 4.77
CA ASP A 250 -1.08 1.05 4.54
C ASP A 250 -0.14 1.50 5.67
N VAL A 251 1.03 0.89 5.75
CA VAL A 251 2.06 1.28 6.71
C VAL A 251 3.45 1.22 6.07
N ARG A 252 4.36 2.04 6.54
CA ARG A 252 5.75 1.98 6.14
C ARG A 252 6.72 2.27 7.27
N GLY A 253 7.89 1.67 7.19
CA GLY A 253 9.03 1.94 8.03
C GLY A 253 10.19 2.43 7.18
N VAL A 254 10.22 3.73 6.85
CA VAL A 254 11.27 4.37 6.04
C VAL A 254 11.97 5.44 6.85
N LYS A 255 13.23 5.74 6.51
CA LYS A 255 14.03 6.79 7.16
C LYS A 255 14.10 8.06 6.33
N ARG A 256 13.77 7.97 5.03
CA ARG A 256 13.79 9.08 4.08
C ARG A 256 12.44 9.18 3.39
N GLU A 257 11.83 10.35 3.55
CA GLU A 257 10.66 10.77 2.77
C GLU A 257 11.04 12.04 2.00
N GLU A 258 10.73 12.07 0.71
CA GLU A 258 11.03 13.18 -0.19
C GLU A 258 9.74 13.72 -0.79
N ILE A 259 9.64 15.03 -0.92
CA ILE A 259 8.58 15.67 -1.71
C ILE A 259 9.21 16.30 -2.92
N ILE A 260 8.77 15.89 -4.10
CA ILE A 260 9.33 16.39 -5.35
C ILE A 260 8.33 17.21 -6.15
N MET A 261 8.84 18.26 -6.81
CA MET A 261 8.07 19.04 -7.76
C MET A 261 7.83 18.21 -9.03
N VAL A 262 6.67 18.36 -9.61
CA VAL A 262 6.40 17.93 -10.97
C VAL A 262 6.80 19.11 -11.85
N ASP A 263 7.96 19.02 -12.52
CA ASP A 263 8.35 20.01 -13.52
C ASP A 263 7.32 19.95 -14.65
N GLY A 264 6.73 21.10 -14.98
CA GLY A 264 5.68 21.22 -15.99
C GLY A 264 6.18 20.93 -17.42
#